data_eb30baf0ed80757686c079888f4d8070
#
_entry.id   eb30baf0ed80757686c079888f4d8070
#
_cell.length_a   1.000
_cell.length_b   1.000
_cell.length_c   1.000
_cell.angle_alpha   90.00
_cell.angle_beta   90.00
_cell.angle_gamma   90.00
#
_symmetry.space_group_name_H-M   'P 1'
#
loop_
_entity.id
_entity.type
_entity.pdbx_description
1 polymer ?
#
loop_
_entity_poly.entity_id
_entity_poly.type
_entity_poly.pdbx_seq_one_letter_code
_entity_poly.pdbx_strand_id
1 'polypeptide(L)'
;MNTLFPIEQVNKYVILSASRMTDMPKYYPEDLIEEVEKRINKGNNIHTLVLWTKHPNSLLTNPLHDYLLELKKRGIQLYIQLTITGLGGIPLGYAKNNKPLLLEPNAPKYEESLLLLPKLIDLVGKPERIRLRIDPIIRIIDSQKNVLSNLKYFPVIVEQASKLGISVFSFSFLEKDTHKKVDKRFAELDVSVYPPDEMERVNTVKWINEVENKYGVKVFACSVPGLQVSKCIDGVFLESIHDNKIKTEHKQPFKRKLCGCTESIDLGGWPPKKCYTGCQYCYSKSSY
;
A
#
# COMPACT_ATOMS: atom_id res chain seq x y z
N MET A 1 -3.94 -53.18 -18.42
CA MET A 1 -3.57 -52.65 -17.09
C MET A 1 -3.55 -51.15 -17.19
N ASN A 2 -4.65 -50.48 -16.80
CA ASN A 2 -4.73 -49.02 -16.76
C ASN A 2 -4.37 -48.57 -15.36
N THR A 3 -3.14 -48.14 -15.18
CA THR A 3 -2.74 -47.45 -13.95
C THR A 3 -3.22 -46.00 -14.06
N LEU A 4 -4.43 -45.76 -13.58
CA LEU A 4 -4.92 -44.41 -13.26
C LEU A 4 -4.15 -43.93 -12.02
N PHE A 5 -3.08 -43.18 -12.25
CA PHE A 5 -2.54 -42.37 -11.16
C PHE A 5 -3.61 -41.31 -10.85
N PRO A 6 -4.05 -41.17 -9.60
CA PRO A 6 -4.88 -40.04 -9.22
C PRO A 6 -4.08 -38.78 -9.53
N ILE A 7 -4.60 -37.94 -10.40
CA ILE A 7 -4.11 -36.58 -10.56
C ILE A 7 -4.35 -35.95 -9.17
N GLU A 8 -3.30 -35.81 -8.37
CA GLU A 8 -3.38 -34.96 -7.18
C GLU A 8 -3.93 -33.61 -7.65
N GLN A 9 -5.17 -33.32 -7.26
CA GLN A 9 -5.70 -31.96 -7.39
C GLN A 9 -4.83 -31.10 -6.50
N VAL A 10 -3.82 -30.46 -7.07
CA VAL A 10 -3.01 -29.48 -6.39
C VAL A 10 -3.97 -28.38 -5.94
N ASN A 11 -4.28 -28.37 -4.66
CA ASN A 11 -5.14 -27.35 -4.06
C ASN A 11 -4.54 -25.98 -4.35
N LYS A 12 -5.15 -25.28 -5.30
CA LYS A 12 -4.68 -23.99 -5.77
C LYS A 12 -5.01 -22.93 -4.74
N TYR A 13 -3.99 -22.36 -4.12
CA TYR A 13 -4.15 -21.27 -3.17
C TYR A 13 -4.08 -19.93 -3.88
N VAL A 14 -4.98 -19.01 -3.54
CA VAL A 14 -5.09 -17.67 -4.13
C VAL A 14 -4.77 -16.57 -3.13
N ILE A 15 -4.30 -15.44 -3.63
CA ILE A 15 -4.07 -14.23 -2.85
C ILE A 15 -5.26 -13.29 -3.07
N LEU A 16 -5.88 -12.81 -1.99
CA LEU A 16 -6.91 -11.78 -2.03
C LEU A 16 -6.29 -10.40 -1.74
N SER A 17 -6.80 -9.37 -2.39
CA SER A 17 -6.34 -7.97 -2.25
C SER A 17 -7.51 -7.04 -1.92
N ALA A 18 -7.49 -6.42 -0.75
CA ALA A 18 -8.58 -5.61 -0.21
C ALA A 18 -8.18 -4.15 0.04
N SER A 19 -8.30 -3.24 -0.84
CA SER A 19 -8.18 -3.14 -2.28
C SER A 19 -7.18 -2.02 -2.61
N ARG A 20 -6.52 -2.06 -3.77
CA ARG A 20 -5.54 -1.03 -4.15
C ARG A 20 -6.16 0.35 -4.44
N MET A 21 -7.45 0.39 -4.75
CA MET A 21 -8.13 1.60 -5.23
C MET A 21 -9.04 2.25 -4.19
N THR A 22 -9.41 1.50 -3.15
CA THR A 22 -10.31 1.94 -2.08
C THR A 22 -9.78 1.42 -0.76
N ASP A 23 -9.75 2.26 0.27
CA ASP A 23 -9.41 1.82 1.62
C ASP A 23 -10.62 1.06 2.22
N MET A 24 -10.77 -0.21 1.80
CA MET A 24 -11.87 -1.06 2.25
C MET A 24 -11.84 -1.31 3.76
N PRO A 25 -10.67 -1.57 4.38
CA PRO A 25 -10.61 -1.75 5.83
C PRO A 25 -11.22 -0.61 6.62
N LYS A 26 -11.12 0.62 6.11
CA LYS A 26 -11.65 1.80 6.79
C LYS A 26 -13.11 2.08 6.48
N TYR A 27 -13.51 2.00 5.22
CA TYR A 27 -14.79 2.54 4.78
C TYR A 27 -15.83 1.48 4.42
N TYR A 28 -15.40 0.22 4.29
CA TYR A 28 -16.25 -0.89 3.84
C TYR A 28 -15.87 -2.20 4.54
N PRO A 29 -15.73 -2.21 5.89
CA PRO A 29 -15.31 -3.42 6.61
C PRO A 29 -16.27 -4.58 6.44
N GLU A 30 -17.59 -4.33 6.45
CA GLU A 30 -18.61 -5.35 6.26
C GLU A 30 -18.59 -5.93 4.85
N ASP A 31 -18.50 -5.07 3.83
CA ASP A 31 -18.35 -5.52 2.44
C ASP A 31 -17.06 -6.34 2.23
N LEU A 32 -15.97 -5.95 2.93
CA LEU A 32 -14.72 -6.71 2.88
C LEU A 32 -14.90 -8.11 3.45
N ILE A 33 -15.55 -8.23 4.60
CA ILE A 33 -15.87 -9.50 5.24
C ILE A 33 -16.73 -10.36 4.29
N GLU A 34 -17.80 -9.80 3.75
CA GLU A 34 -18.70 -10.48 2.83
C GLU A 34 -17.96 -11.00 1.57
N GLU A 35 -17.13 -10.17 0.94
CA GLU A 35 -16.40 -10.58 -0.26
C GLU A 35 -15.35 -11.66 0.03
N VAL A 36 -14.71 -11.65 1.20
CA VAL A 36 -13.79 -12.74 1.59
C VAL A 36 -14.57 -14.04 1.78
N GLU A 37 -15.67 -14.03 2.55
CA GLU A 37 -16.50 -15.22 2.78
C GLU A 37 -17.10 -15.75 1.48
N LYS A 38 -17.53 -14.89 0.59
CA LYS A 38 -17.99 -15.27 -0.75
C LYS A 38 -16.93 -16.02 -1.55
N ARG A 39 -15.63 -15.66 -1.42
CA ARG A 39 -14.54 -16.39 -2.08
C ARG A 39 -14.32 -17.76 -1.44
N ILE A 40 -14.35 -17.82 -0.12
CA ILE A 40 -14.23 -19.08 0.63
C ILE A 40 -15.38 -20.02 0.28
N ASN A 41 -16.62 -19.52 0.31
CA ASN A 41 -17.83 -20.30 -0.01
C ASN A 41 -17.88 -20.78 -1.47
N LYS A 42 -17.15 -20.13 -2.38
CA LYS A 42 -16.93 -20.60 -3.76
C LYS A 42 -15.85 -21.68 -3.87
N GLY A 43 -15.31 -22.14 -2.76
CA GLY A 43 -14.29 -23.21 -2.73
C GLY A 43 -12.87 -22.72 -3.00
N ASN A 44 -12.57 -21.41 -2.91
CA ASN A 44 -11.20 -20.95 -3.04
C ASN A 44 -10.43 -21.22 -1.74
N ASN A 45 -9.25 -21.82 -1.87
CA ASN A 45 -8.28 -21.88 -0.78
C ASN A 45 -7.52 -20.56 -0.72
N ILE A 46 -7.67 -19.83 0.37
CA ILE A 46 -7.05 -18.51 0.50
C ILE A 46 -5.68 -18.67 1.15
N HIS A 47 -4.62 -18.24 0.44
CA HIS A 47 -3.25 -18.20 0.96
C HIS A 47 -3.06 -16.98 1.88
N THR A 48 -3.32 -15.79 1.34
CA THR A 48 -3.07 -14.52 2.02
C THR A 48 -4.18 -13.52 1.70
N LEU A 49 -4.65 -12.82 2.72
CA LEU A 49 -5.42 -11.59 2.57
C LEU A 49 -4.48 -10.38 2.70
N VAL A 50 -4.32 -9.63 1.60
CA VAL A 50 -3.52 -8.40 1.56
C VAL A 50 -4.42 -7.20 1.83
N LEU A 51 -4.17 -6.51 2.93
CA LEU A 51 -4.95 -5.38 3.43
C LEU A 51 -4.23 -4.07 3.08
N TRP A 52 -4.87 -3.21 2.30
CA TRP A 52 -4.33 -1.92 1.91
C TRP A 52 -5.04 -0.81 2.68
N THR A 53 -4.30 -0.04 3.45
CA THR A 53 -4.91 1.04 4.23
C THR A 53 -3.94 2.19 4.51
N LYS A 54 -4.50 3.40 4.68
CA LYS A 54 -3.86 4.55 5.33
C LYS A 54 -4.33 4.69 6.79
N HIS A 55 -5.32 3.89 7.19
CA HIS A 55 -5.99 3.99 8.49
C HIS A 55 -5.71 2.75 9.36
N PRO A 56 -4.52 2.63 9.96
CA PRO A 56 -4.13 1.42 10.71
C PRO A 56 -5.12 1.04 11.82
N ASN A 57 -5.75 2.01 12.46
CA ASN A 57 -6.73 1.76 13.51
C ASN A 57 -7.95 0.97 13.02
N SER A 58 -8.29 1.04 11.73
CA SER A 58 -9.44 0.30 11.19
C SER A 58 -9.26 -1.21 11.26
N LEU A 59 -8.01 -1.69 11.21
CA LEU A 59 -7.68 -3.11 11.36
C LEU A 59 -7.77 -3.60 12.81
N LEU A 60 -7.83 -2.68 13.76
CA LEU A 60 -7.89 -2.91 15.20
C LEU A 60 -9.28 -2.60 15.77
N THR A 61 -10.27 -2.35 14.90
CA THR A 61 -11.64 -1.98 15.26
C THR A 61 -12.62 -3.03 14.77
N ASN A 62 -13.59 -3.40 15.60
CA ASN A 62 -14.66 -4.33 15.23
C ASN A 62 -15.64 -3.69 14.23
N PRO A 63 -16.26 -4.49 13.33
CA PRO A 63 -16.21 -5.97 13.32
C PRO A 63 -14.96 -6.56 12.63
N LEU A 64 -14.16 -5.73 11.92
CA LEU A 64 -13.06 -6.24 11.09
C LEU A 64 -11.97 -6.92 11.93
N HIS A 65 -11.62 -6.37 13.09
CA HIS A 65 -10.56 -6.92 13.95
C HIS A 65 -10.82 -8.38 14.33
N ASP A 66 -12.02 -8.66 14.86
CA ASP A 66 -12.37 -10.02 15.28
C ASP A 66 -12.41 -10.99 14.10
N TYR A 67 -12.90 -10.52 12.95
CA TYR A 67 -12.90 -11.30 11.73
C TYR A 67 -11.47 -11.64 11.24
N LEU A 68 -10.54 -10.69 11.28
CA LEU A 68 -9.14 -10.93 10.93
C LEU A 68 -8.48 -11.97 11.86
N LEU A 69 -8.79 -11.92 13.16
CA LEU A 69 -8.34 -12.94 14.11
C LEU A 69 -8.91 -14.34 13.77
N GLU A 70 -10.18 -14.39 13.34
CA GLU A 70 -10.80 -15.65 12.91
C GLU A 70 -10.13 -16.20 11.62
N LEU A 71 -9.83 -15.37 10.65
CA LEU A 71 -9.11 -15.80 9.44
C LEU A 71 -7.72 -16.38 9.78
N LYS A 72 -7.01 -15.79 10.75
CA LYS A 72 -5.73 -16.36 11.24
C LYS A 72 -5.92 -17.76 11.82
N LYS A 73 -6.94 -17.99 12.65
CA LYS A 73 -7.26 -19.32 13.20
C LYS A 73 -7.57 -20.33 12.10
N ARG A 74 -8.18 -19.87 11.00
CA ARG A 74 -8.42 -20.69 9.79
C ARG A 74 -7.17 -20.93 8.94
N GLY A 75 -5.99 -20.44 9.37
CA GLY A 75 -4.70 -20.63 8.67
C GLY A 75 -4.47 -19.65 7.52
N ILE A 76 -5.31 -18.63 7.35
CA ILE A 76 -5.14 -17.61 6.31
C ILE A 76 -4.14 -16.56 6.79
N GLN A 77 -3.08 -16.33 6.00
CA GLN A 77 -2.09 -15.31 6.31
C GLN A 77 -2.66 -13.91 6.09
N LEU A 78 -2.42 -13.01 7.04
CA LEU A 78 -2.69 -11.58 6.89
C LEU A 78 -1.39 -10.87 6.47
N TYR A 79 -1.47 -9.97 5.49
CA TYR A 79 -0.37 -9.13 5.04
C TYR A 79 -0.84 -7.69 4.89
N ILE A 80 -0.18 -6.75 5.53
CA ILE A 80 -0.59 -5.34 5.53
C ILE A 80 0.30 -4.53 4.59
N GLN A 81 -0.33 -3.81 3.69
CA GLN A 81 0.24 -2.74 2.88
C GLN A 81 -0.17 -1.40 3.52
N LEU A 82 0.60 -0.95 4.50
CA LEU A 82 0.30 0.27 5.24
C LEU A 82 0.95 1.47 4.57
N THR A 83 0.16 2.46 4.17
CA THR A 83 0.68 3.69 3.56
C THR A 83 0.77 4.81 4.59
N ILE A 84 1.98 5.29 4.85
CA ILE A 84 2.29 6.44 5.71
C ILE A 84 3.18 7.39 4.91
N THR A 85 2.63 8.51 4.45
CA THR A 85 3.34 9.46 3.58
C THR A 85 3.94 10.66 4.33
N GLY A 86 3.55 10.83 5.61
CA GLY A 86 3.83 12.04 6.37
C GLY A 86 2.86 13.21 6.09
N LEU A 87 1.86 13.01 5.22
CA LEU A 87 0.93 14.08 4.80
C LEU A 87 -0.45 14.02 5.47
N GLY A 88 -0.74 12.94 6.20
CA GLY A 88 -2.04 12.75 6.84
C GLY A 88 -2.39 13.88 7.79
N GLY A 89 -3.46 14.63 7.49
CA GLY A 89 -3.92 15.77 8.29
C GLY A 89 -2.91 16.90 8.47
N ILE A 90 -1.77 16.89 7.76
CA ILE A 90 -0.70 17.89 7.87
C ILE A 90 -0.66 18.76 6.61
N PRO A 91 -0.69 20.10 6.73
CA PRO A 91 -0.54 20.98 5.58
C PRO A 91 0.84 20.86 4.93
N LEU A 92 0.87 20.78 3.59
CA LEU A 92 2.09 20.91 2.80
C LEU A 92 2.02 22.19 1.97
N GLY A 93 2.27 23.33 2.58
CA GLY A 93 2.18 24.65 1.95
C GLY A 93 0.77 25.19 1.84
N TYR A 94 0.53 25.98 0.80
CA TYR A 94 -0.71 26.74 0.61
C TYR A 94 -1.35 26.46 -0.74
N ALA A 95 -2.67 26.35 -0.75
CA ALA A 95 -3.50 26.35 -1.94
C ALA A 95 -3.98 27.77 -2.27
N LYS A 96 -4.77 27.90 -3.32
CA LYS A 96 -5.44 29.14 -3.74
C LYS A 96 -6.07 29.87 -2.55
N ASN A 97 -5.96 31.20 -2.55
CA ASN A 97 -6.46 32.08 -1.47
C ASN A 97 -5.79 31.84 -0.10
N ASN A 98 -4.52 31.45 -0.07
CA ASN A 98 -3.73 31.19 1.12
C ASN A 98 -4.33 30.15 2.09
N LYS A 99 -5.16 29.25 1.58
CA LYS A 99 -5.68 28.14 2.38
C LYS A 99 -4.60 27.10 2.60
N PRO A 100 -4.48 26.51 3.80
CA PRO A 100 -3.55 25.39 4.04
C PRO A 100 -3.84 24.25 3.04
N LEU A 101 -2.79 23.76 2.37
CA LEU A 101 -2.90 22.67 1.40
C LEU A 101 -2.86 21.32 2.11
N LEU A 102 -4.00 20.69 2.28
CA LEU A 102 -4.13 19.33 2.82
C LEU A 102 -4.20 18.33 1.67
N LEU A 103 -3.11 17.57 1.46
CA LEU A 103 -3.06 16.55 0.41
C LEU A 103 -3.73 15.23 0.83
N GLU A 104 -3.80 14.96 2.11
CA GLU A 104 -4.46 13.80 2.72
C GLU A 104 -5.35 14.24 3.91
N PRO A 105 -6.45 14.95 3.65
CA PRO A 105 -7.20 15.63 4.72
C PRO A 105 -7.76 14.69 5.79
N ASN A 106 -8.13 13.46 5.42
CA ASN A 106 -8.77 12.52 6.34
C ASN A 106 -7.89 11.31 6.70
N ALA A 107 -6.62 11.28 6.29
CA ALA A 107 -5.69 10.28 6.77
C ALA A 107 -5.16 10.67 8.17
N PRO A 108 -4.83 9.70 9.03
CA PRO A 108 -4.22 9.99 10.33
C PRO A 108 -2.82 10.58 10.16
N LYS A 109 -2.36 11.31 11.16
CA LYS A 109 -0.98 11.78 11.23
C LYS A 109 -0.03 10.58 11.25
N TYR A 110 1.19 10.78 10.72
CA TYR A 110 2.15 9.68 10.63
C TYR A 110 2.58 9.19 12.01
N GLU A 111 2.67 10.06 13.00
CA GLU A 111 2.99 9.70 14.39
C GLU A 111 1.92 8.77 14.97
N GLU A 112 0.64 9.09 14.77
CA GLU A 112 -0.48 8.26 15.23
C GLU A 112 -0.44 6.87 14.57
N SER A 113 -0.11 6.83 13.28
CA SER A 113 0.01 5.57 12.53
C SER A 113 1.18 4.72 13.02
N LEU A 114 2.34 5.33 13.31
CA LEU A 114 3.52 4.65 13.82
C LEU A 114 3.30 4.08 15.22
N LEU A 115 2.58 4.79 16.09
CA LEU A 115 2.21 4.31 17.42
C LEU A 115 1.37 3.02 17.41
N LEU A 116 0.67 2.74 16.32
CA LEU A 116 -0.14 1.53 16.18
C LEU A 116 0.63 0.32 15.64
N LEU A 117 1.87 0.50 15.16
CA LEU A 117 2.64 -0.59 14.56
C LEU A 117 2.82 -1.81 15.47
N PRO A 118 3.12 -1.68 16.79
CA PRO A 118 3.20 -2.86 17.65
C PRO A 118 1.92 -3.68 17.65
N LYS A 119 0.74 -3.05 17.75
CA LYS A 119 -0.56 -3.74 17.72
C LYS A 119 -0.84 -4.39 16.35
N LEU A 120 -0.40 -3.78 15.26
CA LEU A 120 -0.51 -4.39 13.94
C LEU A 120 0.42 -5.59 13.78
N ILE A 121 1.62 -5.54 14.35
CA ILE A 121 2.55 -6.68 14.37
C ILE A 121 1.92 -7.84 15.13
N ASP A 122 1.31 -7.60 16.29
CA ASP A 122 0.58 -8.61 17.07
C ASP A 122 -0.59 -9.21 16.26
N LEU A 123 -1.34 -8.36 15.56
CA LEU A 123 -2.43 -8.81 14.69
C LEU A 123 -1.93 -9.76 13.59
N VAL A 124 -0.89 -9.41 12.87
CA VAL A 124 -0.38 -10.24 11.76
C VAL A 124 0.60 -11.33 12.22
N GLY A 125 1.12 -11.24 13.44
CA GLY A 125 1.98 -12.23 14.10
C GLY A 125 3.48 -12.02 13.92
N LYS A 126 3.94 -11.22 12.97
CA LYS A 126 5.36 -10.88 12.76
C LYS A 126 5.53 -9.63 11.88
N PRO A 127 6.62 -8.85 12.09
CA PRO A 127 6.81 -7.57 11.40
C PRO A 127 7.01 -7.72 9.88
N GLU A 128 7.52 -8.84 9.39
CA GLU A 128 7.70 -9.10 7.95
C GLU A 128 6.36 -9.16 7.19
N ARG A 129 5.25 -9.30 7.89
CA ARG A 129 3.89 -9.25 7.32
C ARG A 129 3.33 -7.85 7.18
N ILE A 130 4.15 -6.84 7.46
CA ILE A 130 3.83 -5.43 7.24
C ILE A 130 4.84 -4.84 6.27
N ARG A 131 4.34 -4.29 5.16
CA ARG A 131 5.10 -3.47 4.24
C ARG A 131 4.66 -2.03 4.39
N LEU A 132 5.58 -1.15 4.72
CA LEU A 132 5.30 0.28 4.76
C LEU A 132 5.48 0.91 3.39
N ARG A 133 4.54 1.79 3.04
CA ARG A 133 4.52 2.50 1.77
C ARG A 133 4.60 4.00 2.03
N ILE A 134 5.67 4.62 1.57
CA ILE A 134 5.81 6.08 1.55
C ILE A 134 5.47 6.51 0.13
N ASP A 135 4.20 6.34 -0.24
CA ASP A 135 3.74 6.32 -1.62
C ASP A 135 2.47 7.18 -1.81
N PRO A 136 2.59 8.25 -2.60
CA PRO A 136 3.77 8.69 -3.34
C PRO A 136 4.67 9.65 -2.54
N ILE A 137 5.93 9.77 -2.99
CA ILE A 137 6.75 10.95 -2.70
C ILE A 137 6.25 12.06 -3.61
N ILE A 138 5.87 13.16 -2.99
CA ILE A 138 5.28 14.31 -3.67
C ILE A 138 6.28 15.46 -3.65
N ARG A 139 6.45 16.10 -4.78
CA ARG A 139 7.14 17.38 -4.91
C ARG A 139 6.24 18.33 -5.68
N ILE A 140 6.00 19.48 -5.11
CA ILE A 140 5.06 20.48 -5.65
C ILE A 140 5.63 21.89 -5.55
N ILE A 141 5.10 22.77 -6.38
CA ILE A 141 5.15 24.21 -6.20
C ILE A 141 3.77 24.65 -5.72
N ASP A 142 3.69 25.24 -4.54
CA ASP A 142 2.45 25.71 -3.95
C ASP A 142 1.99 27.05 -4.53
N SER A 143 0.83 27.59 -4.11
CA SER A 143 0.29 28.85 -4.60
C SER A 143 1.16 30.06 -4.26
N GLN A 144 2.02 29.95 -3.26
CA GLN A 144 3.00 30.97 -2.88
C GLN A 144 4.37 30.79 -3.53
N LYS A 145 4.48 29.85 -4.50
CA LYS A 145 5.71 29.52 -5.24
C LYS A 145 6.80 28.84 -4.42
N ASN A 146 6.44 28.25 -3.28
CA ASN A 146 7.37 27.44 -2.49
C ASN A 146 7.50 26.04 -3.10
N VAL A 147 8.73 25.53 -3.21
CA VAL A 147 9.00 24.13 -3.58
C VAL A 147 8.97 23.27 -2.34
N LEU A 148 8.04 22.34 -2.27
CA LEU A 148 7.75 21.53 -1.09
C LEU A 148 7.72 20.03 -1.42
N SER A 149 8.13 19.20 -0.45
CA SER A 149 8.12 17.74 -0.59
C SER A 149 7.88 17.06 0.77
N ASN A 150 7.24 15.88 0.72
CA ASN A 150 7.13 15.00 1.88
C ASN A 150 8.35 14.10 2.09
N LEU A 151 9.37 14.19 1.23
CA LEU A 151 10.60 13.39 1.35
C LEU A 151 11.27 13.53 2.73
N LYS A 152 11.12 14.68 3.38
CA LYS A 152 11.62 14.94 4.75
C LYS A 152 11.10 13.97 5.81
N TYR A 153 9.92 13.35 5.60
CA TYR A 153 9.34 12.39 6.54
C TYR A 153 9.86 10.96 6.33
N PHE A 154 10.48 10.68 5.18
CA PHE A 154 10.95 9.36 4.81
C PHE A 154 11.90 8.75 5.87
N PRO A 155 13.00 9.40 6.30
CA PRO A 155 13.95 8.79 7.23
C PRO A 155 13.33 8.56 8.61
N VAL A 156 12.47 9.45 9.09
CA VAL A 156 11.81 9.31 10.38
C VAL A 156 10.87 8.09 10.40
N ILE A 157 10.08 7.92 9.34
CA ILE A 157 9.16 6.78 9.20
C ILE A 157 9.94 5.48 9.13
N VAL A 158 11.02 5.42 8.31
CA VAL A 158 11.86 4.24 8.19
C VAL A 158 12.55 3.91 9.52
N GLU A 159 13.14 4.89 10.18
CA GLU A 159 13.83 4.70 11.45
C GLU A 159 12.90 4.11 12.52
N GLN A 160 11.73 4.69 12.73
CA GLN A 160 10.80 4.23 13.76
C GLN A 160 10.25 2.83 13.47
N ALA A 161 9.93 2.55 12.22
CA ALA A 161 9.39 1.26 11.83
C ALA A 161 10.46 0.16 11.85
N SER A 162 11.70 0.45 11.46
CA SER A 162 12.80 -0.51 11.47
C SER A 162 13.16 -0.98 12.88
N LYS A 163 13.05 -0.10 13.90
CA LYS A 163 13.22 -0.45 15.31
C LYS A 163 12.23 -1.52 15.80
N LEU A 164 11.10 -1.67 15.12
CA LEU A 164 10.09 -2.69 15.38
C LEU A 164 10.24 -3.93 14.49
N GLY A 165 11.33 -4.04 13.71
CA GLY A 165 11.61 -5.15 12.83
C GLY A 165 10.94 -5.08 11.44
N ILE A 166 10.22 -4.01 11.12
CA ILE A 166 9.67 -3.81 9.78
C ILE A 166 10.82 -3.47 8.84
N SER A 167 11.07 -4.34 7.86
CA SER A 167 12.27 -4.28 7.02
C SER A 167 11.99 -4.00 5.54
N VAL A 168 10.73 -3.95 5.12
CA VAL A 168 10.38 -3.77 3.70
C VAL A 168 9.54 -2.51 3.50
N PHE A 169 10.07 -1.62 2.68
CA PHE A 169 9.44 -0.34 2.34
C PHE A 169 9.22 -0.24 0.83
N SER A 170 8.29 0.62 0.44
CA SER A 170 8.11 0.96 -0.97
C SER A 170 7.68 2.41 -1.15
N PHE A 171 8.07 2.99 -2.28
CA PHE A 171 7.68 4.33 -2.66
C PHE A 171 7.40 4.42 -4.16
N SER A 172 6.79 5.51 -4.60
CA SER A 172 6.77 5.99 -5.98
C SER A 172 6.90 7.51 -5.96
N PHE A 173 7.14 8.12 -7.13
CA PHE A 173 7.01 9.56 -7.27
C PHE A 173 5.62 9.90 -7.81
N LEU A 174 5.07 11.04 -7.38
CA LEU A 174 3.90 11.61 -8.03
C LEU A 174 4.33 12.19 -9.37
N GLU A 175 3.82 11.60 -10.46
CA GLU A 175 4.12 12.02 -11.82
C GLU A 175 3.10 13.04 -12.31
N LYS A 176 3.60 14.06 -13.03
CA LYS A 176 2.78 15.03 -13.75
C LYS A 176 2.27 14.42 -15.07
N ASP A 177 1.14 14.88 -15.55
CA ASP A 177 0.52 14.51 -16.83
C ASP A 177 0.18 13.02 -17.01
N THR A 178 0.26 12.24 -15.94
CA THR A 178 -0.09 10.80 -15.95
C THR A 178 -1.60 10.58 -15.78
N HIS A 179 -2.23 11.41 -14.99
CA HIS A 179 -3.66 11.29 -14.66
C HIS A 179 -4.37 12.64 -14.73
N LYS A 180 -5.03 12.93 -15.85
CA LYS A 180 -5.77 14.20 -16.09
C LYS A 180 -6.66 14.67 -14.93
N LYS A 181 -7.29 13.74 -14.19
CA LYS A 181 -8.12 14.10 -13.03
C LYS A 181 -7.29 14.61 -11.86
N VAL A 182 -6.06 14.13 -11.69
CA VAL A 182 -5.13 14.61 -10.65
C VAL A 182 -4.61 15.98 -11.04
N ASP A 183 -4.14 16.13 -12.27
CA ASP A 183 -3.61 17.41 -12.79
C ASP A 183 -4.65 18.51 -12.69
N LYS A 184 -5.92 18.22 -13.06
CA LYS A 184 -7.03 19.18 -12.94
C LYS A 184 -7.24 19.64 -11.49
N ARG A 185 -7.26 18.72 -10.51
CA ARG A 185 -7.42 19.08 -9.10
C ARG A 185 -6.28 19.95 -8.57
N PHE A 186 -5.04 19.64 -8.96
CA PHE A 186 -3.89 20.46 -8.58
C PHE A 186 -3.96 21.85 -9.19
N ALA A 187 -4.37 21.98 -10.46
CA ALA A 187 -4.58 23.27 -11.10
C ALA A 187 -5.69 24.09 -10.42
N GLU A 188 -6.81 23.46 -10.01
CA GLU A 188 -7.89 24.12 -9.27
C GLU A 188 -7.43 24.65 -7.89
N LEU A 189 -6.41 24.01 -7.29
CA LEU A 189 -5.79 24.42 -6.04
C LEU A 189 -4.69 25.48 -6.22
N ASP A 190 -4.36 25.88 -7.45
CA ASP A 190 -3.20 26.71 -7.82
C ASP A 190 -1.87 26.09 -7.33
N VAL A 191 -1.75 24.78 -7.54
CA VAL A 191 -0.60 23.99 -7.17
C VAL A 191 -0.09 23.24 -8.40
N SER A 192 1.22 23.19 -8.58
CA SER A 192 1.82 22.46 -9.68
C SER A 192 2.63 21.26 -9.17
N VAL A 193 2.45 20.11 -9.78
CA VAL A 193 3.34 18.96 -9.55
C VAL A 193 4.69 19.30 -10.21
N TYR A 194 5.76 19.16 -9.44
CA TYR A 194 7.13 19.40 -9.85
C TYR A 194 7.94 18.11 -9.65
N PRO A 195 7.82 17.14 -10.60
CA PRO A 195 8.52 15.87 -10.46
C PRO A 195 10.05 16.10 -10.52
N PRO A 196 10.83 15.27 -9.82
CA PRO A 196 12.27 15.38 -9.87
C PRO A 196 12.77 15.11 -11.28
N ASP A 197 13.79 15.87 -11.73
CA ASP A 197 14.51 15.57 -12.95
C ASP A 197 15.37 14.29 -12.81
N GLU A 198 16.07 13.89 -13.86
CA GLU A 198 16.85 12.66 -13.87
C GLU A 198 17.98 12.67 -12.84
N MET A 199 18.70 13.80 -12.70
CA MET A 199 19.78 13.93 -11.72
C MET A 199 19.24 13.91 -10.27
N GLU A 200 18.16 14.59 -10.03
CA GLU A 200 17.48 14.60 -8.74
C GLU A 200 16.95 13.20 -8.37
N ARG A 201 16.45 12.44 -9.35
CA ARG A 201 16.06 11.03 -9.15
C ARG A 201 17.26 10.17 -8.76
N VAL A 202 18.37 10.30 -9.46
CA VAL A 202 19.62 9.58 -9.14
C VAL A 202 20.10 9.93 -7.74
N ASN A 203 20.11 11.20 -7.37
CA ASN A 203 20.51 11.65 -6.04
C ASN A 203 19.55 11.14 -4.95
N THR A 204 18.23 11.14 -5.21
CA THR A 204 17.25 10.58 -4.30
C THR A 204 17.46 9.08 -4.09
N VAL A 205 17.80 8.34 -5.16
CA VAL A 205 18.11 6.91 -5.08
C VAL A 205 19.36 6.65 -4.24
N LYS A 206 20.44 7.41 -4.48
CA LYS A 206 21.66 7.28 -3.66
C LYS A 206 21.35 7.51 -2.19
N TRP A 207 20.62 8.56 -1.89
CA TRP A 207 20.21 8.87 -0.52
C TRP A 207 19.30 7.77 0.09
N ILE A 208 18.36 7.20 -0.69
CA ILE A 208 17.55 6.07 -0.22
C ILE A 208 18.42 4.86 0.09
N ASN A 209 19.43 4.55 -0.73
CA ASN A 209 20.39 3.47 -0.46
C ASN A 209 21.19 3.72 0.84
N GLU A 210 21.52 4.96 1.14
CA GLU A 210 22.15 5.32 2.42
C GLU A 210 21.20 5.05 3.60
N VAL A 211 19.90 5.38 3.44
CA VAL A 211 18.87 5.07 4.43
C VAL A 211 18.69 3.56 4.59
N GLU A 212 18.66 2.79 3.48
CA GLU A 212 18.60 1.32 3.53
C GLU A 212 19.75 0.74 4.36
N ASN A 213 20.98 1.17 4.05
CA ASN A 213 22.17 0.69 4.73
C ASN A 213 22.18 1.09 6.21
N LYS A 214 21.81 2.33 6.51
CA LYS A 214 21.78 2.86 7.89
C LYS A 214 20.83 2.07 8.80
N TYR A 215 19.68 1.68 8.29
CA TYR A 215 18.62 1.04 9.09
C TYR A 215 18.46 -0.45 8.81
N GLY A 216 19.27 -1.05 7.93
CA GLY A 216 19.21 -2.48 7.60
C GLY A 216 17.90 -2.91 6.94
N VAL A 217 17.30 -2.03 6.13
CA VAL A 217 16.00 -2.24 5.49
C VAL A 217 16.12 -2.39 3.98
N LYS A 218 15.03 -2.74 3.30
CA LYS A 218 14.91 -2.76 1.83
C LYS A 218 13.83 -1.80 1.37
N VAL A 219 14.17 -0.94 0.41
CA VAL A 219 13.25 0.06 -0.16
C VAL A 219 13.10 -0.18 -1.67
N PHE A 220 11.89 -0.45 -2.10
CA PHE A 220 11.55 -0.74 -3.49
C PHE A 220 10.80 0.42 -4.13
N ALA A 221 11.06 0.68 -5.40
CA ALA A 221 10.34 1.69 -6.16
C ALA A 221 9.20 1.07 -6.98
N CYS A 222 8.00 1.62 -6.87
CA CYS A 222 6.86 1.18 -7.65
C CYS A 222 6.76 2.01 -8.93
N SER A 223 6.90 1.35 -10.09
CA SER A 223 6.79 1.96 -11.42
C SER A 223 7.74 3.14 -11.66
N VAL A 224 8.93 3.12 -11.06
CA VAL A 224 9.96 4.15 -11.29
C VAL A 224 11.04 3.59 -12.22
N PRO A 225 11.30 4.21 -13.39
CA PRO A 225 12.34 3.78 -14.30
C PRO A 225 13.73 3.82 -13.65
N GLY A 226 14.59 2.86 -14.00
CA GLY A 226 15.98 2.81 -13.52
C GLY A 226 16.15 2.30 -12.08
N LEU A 227 15.08 1.92 -11.40
CA LEU A 227 15.11 1.35 -10.04
C LEU A 227 14.64 -0.10 -10.01
N GLN A 228 14.98 -0.80 -8.91
CA GLN A 228 14.52 -2.17 -8.70
C GLN A 228 12.99 -2.22 -8.69
N VAL A 229 12.43 -3.06 -9.55
CA VAL A 229 10.98 -3.20 -9.71
C VAL A 229 10.35 -3.73 -8.42
N SER A 230 9.43 -2.95 -7.86
CA SER A 230 8.67 -3.36 -6.68
C SER A 230 7.68 -4.48 -7.00
N LYS A 231 7.58 -5.44 -6.09
CA LYS A 231 6.53 -6.44 -6.04
C LYS A 231 5.67 -6.17 -4.80
N CYS A 232 4.66 -5.33 -4.92
CA CYS A 232 3.79 -5.01 -3.78
C CYS A 232 3.07 -6.25 -3.23
N ILE A 233 2.65 -7.17 -4.11
CA ILE A 233 2.24 -8.53 -3.77
C ILE A 233 3.27 -9.45 -4.39
N ASP A 234 4.09 -10.07 -3.56
CA ASP A 234 5.15 -11.01 -3.97
C ASP A 234 4.81 -12.39 -3.45
N GLY A 235 4.30 -13.26 -4.33
CA GLY A 235 3.88 -14.62 -3.96
C GLY A 235 5.02 -15.43 -3.35
N VAL A 236 6.25 -15.30 -3.89
CA VAL A 236 7.43 -16.00 -3.35
C VAL A 236 7.75 -15.55 -1.93
N PHE A 237 7.72 -14.23 -1.71
CA PHE A 237 7.93 -13.68 -0.37
C PHE A 237 6.82 -14.09 0.60
N LEU A 238 5.54 -14.00 0.16
CA LEU A 238 4.41 -14.41 0.99
C LEU A 238 4.47 -15.88 1.40
N GLU A 239 4.93 -16.78 0.51
CA GLU A 239 5.19 -18.19 0.87
C GLU A 239 6.28 -18.32 1.92
N SER A 240 7.39 -17.59 1.77
CA SER A 240 8.53 -17.67 2.68
C SER A 240 8.17 -17.30 4.12
N ILE A 241 7.22 -16.37 4.28
CA ILE A 241 6.75 -15.88 5.59
C ILE A 241 5.45 -16.54 6.06
N HIS A 242 4.88 -17.51 5.30
CA HIS A 242 3.70 -18.26 5.72
C HIS A 242 4.06 -19.28 6.79
N ASP A 243 3.28 -19.35 7.88
CA ASP A 243 3.61 -20.21 9.02
C ASP A 243 3.64 -21.69 8.62
N ASN A 244 2.69 -22.11 7.79
CA ASN A 244 2.56 -23.49 7.30
C ASN A 244 3.32 -23.75 6.00
N LYS A 245 4.12 -22.80 5.51
CA LYS A 245 4.90 -22.93 4.25
C LYS A 245 4.03 -23.33 3.04
N ILE A 246 2.77 -22.90 3.04
CA ILE A 246 1.84 -23.16 1.93
C ILE A 246 2.35 -22.42 0.68
N LYS A 247 2.26 -23.08 -0.46
CA LYS A 247 2.60 -22.50 -1.77
C LYS A 247 1.39 -21.78 -2.39
N THR A 248 1.66 -20.74 -3.17
CA THR A 248 0.65 -20.03 -3.97
C THR A 248 1.09 -19.94 -5.43
N GLU A 249 0.21 -19.53 -6.33
CA GLU A 249 0.61 -19.28 -7.70
C GLU A 249 1.46 -18.01 -7.82
N HIS A 250 2.50 -18.10 -8.67
CA HIS A 250 3.39 -16.96 -8.95
C HIS A 250 3.10 -16.29 -10.29
N LYS A 251 1.91 -16.54 -10.85
CA LYS A 251 1.53 -15.93 -12.12
C LYS A 251 1.56 -14.41 -12.02
N GLN A 252 2.16 -13.76 -13.01
CA GLN A 252 2.14 -12.31 -13.08
C GLN A 252 0.81 -11.84 -13.71
N PRO A 253 0.18 -10.80 -13.17
CA PRO A 253 -0.98 -10.20 -13.79
C PRO A 253 -0.62 -9.55 -15.12
N PHE A 254 -1.62 -9.24 -15.93
CA PHE A 254 -1.46 -8.60 -17.24
C PHE A 254 -0.49 -7.41 -17.16
N LYS A 255 0.46 -7.36 -18.09
CA LYS A 255 1.69 -6.56 -18.05
C LYS A 255 1.45 -5.06 -17.84
N ARG A 256 1.60 -4.58 -16.61
CA ARG A 256 2.08 -3.22 -16.40
C ARG A 256 3.59 -3.22 -16.56
N LYS A 257 4.13 -2.34 -17.43
CA LYS A 257 5.58 -2.06 -17.45
C LYS A 257 6.01 -1.70 -16.02
N LEU A 258 7.14 -2.22 -15.58
CA LEU A 258 7.71 -1.95 -14.26
C LEU A 258 6.84 -2.38 -13.04
N CYS A 259 6.03 -3.42 -13.19
CA CYS A 259 5.31 -4.06 -12.08
C CYS A 259 5.65 -5.54 -12.02
N GLY A 260 6.22 -5.99 -10.92
CA GLY A 260 6.58 -7.39 -10.68
C GLY A 260 5.61 -8.16 -9.76
N CYS A 261 4.40 -7.60 -9.50
CA CYS A 261 3.45 -8.22 -8.58
C CYS A 261 2.97 -9.59 -9.07
N THR A 262 2.68 -10.47 -8.12
CA THR A 262 1.91 -11.70 -8.34
C THR A 262 0.43 -11.40 -8.54
N GLU A 263 -0.25 -12.20 -9.35
CA GLU A 263 -1.70 -12.12 -9.56
C GLU A 263 -2.45 -12.27 -8.22
N SER A 264 -3.49 -11.48 -8.06
CA SER A 264 -4.34 -11.50 -6.88
C SER A 264 -5.78 -11.14 -7.25
N ILE A 265 -6.74 -11.64 -6.50
CA ILE A 265 -8.14 -11.30 -6.68
C ILE A 265 -8.41 -10.01 -5.91
N ASP A 266 -8.71 -8.91 -6.61
CA ASP A 266 -9.09 -7.65 -5.97
C ASP A 266 -10.55 -7.72 -5.50
N LEU A 267 -10.78 -7.40 -4.23
CA LEU A 267 -12.10 -7.45 -3.60
C LEU A 267 -12.89 -6.13 -3.75
N GLY A 268 -12.23 -5.06 -4.17
CA GLY A 268 -12.84 -3.73 -4.31
C GLY A 268 -13.79 -3.60 -5.50
N GLY A 269 -13.71 -4.52 -6.47
CA GLY A 269 -14.53 -4.52 -7.66
C GLY A 269 -14.25 -3.37 -8.63
N TRP A 270 -15.05 -3.33 -9.71
CA TRP A 270 -15.02 -2.26 -10.69
C TRP A 270 -16.46 -1.83 -11.05
N PRO A 271 -16.79 -0.52 -11.07
CA PRO A 271 -15.93 0.61 -10.68
C PRO A 271 -15.56 0.59 -9.19
N PRO A 272 -14.42 1.20 -8.79
CA PRO A 272 -14.02 1.18 -7.39
C PRO A 272 -14.99 1.95 -6.51
N LYS A 273 -15.23 1.46 -5.31
CA LYS A 273 -16.03 2.15 -4.29
C LYS A 273 -15.38 3.49 -3.92
N LYS A 274 -16.18 4.47 -3.50
CA LYS A 274 -15.70 5.79 -3.12
C LYS A 274 -14.79 5.71 -1.89
N CYS A 275 -13.56 6.23 -1.98
CA CYS A 275 -12.64 6.33 -0.85
C CYS A 275 -12.73 7.73 -0.23
N TYR A 276 -13.06 7.80 1.06
CA TYR A 276 -13.25 9.06 1.78
C TYR A 276 -11.98 9.59 2.45
N THR A 277 -10.83 8.95 2.28
CA THR A 277 -9.53 9.50 2.73
C THR A 277 -9.23 10.85 2.06
N GLY A 278 -9.75 11.06 0.85
CA GLY A 278 -9.76 12.36 0.21
C GLY A 278 -8.42 12.80 -0.37
N CYS A 279 -7.48 11.88 -0.60
CA CYS A 279 -6.16 12.20 -1.14
C CYS A 279 -6.26 12.97 -2.46
N GLN A 280 -5.65 14.15 -2.54
CA GLN A 280 -5.74 15.01 -3.72
C GLN A 280 -5.04 14.42 -4.95
N TYR A 281 -4.02 13.63 -4.75
CA TYR A 281 -3.26 12.94 -5.79
C TYR A 281 -3.85 11.58 -6.21
N CYS A 282 -4.96 11.14 -5.62
CA CYS A 282 -5.52 9.81 -5.91
C CYS A 282 -6.18 9.77 -7.30
N TYR A 283 -5.72 8.87 -8.16
CA TYR A 283 -6.25 8.66 -9.50
C TYR A 283 -7.59 7.91 -9.51
N SER A 284 -7.85 7.10 -8.47
CA SER A 284 -9.11 6.34 -8.35
C SER A 284 -10.25 7.17 -7.75
N LYS A 285 -9.94 8.38 -7.23
CA LYS A 285 -10.94 9.25 -6.63
C LYS A 285 -12.06 9.53 -7.64
N SER A 286 -13.24 9.01 -7.36
CA SER A 286 -14.45 9.45 -8.07
C SER A 286 -14.64 10.94 -7.81
N SER A 287 -14.92 11.72 -8.86
CA SER A 287 -15.28 13.12 -8.72
C SER A 287 -16.40 13.25 -7.67
N TYR A 288 -16.26 14.23 -6.79
CA TYR A 288 -17.29 14.60 -5.84
C TYR A 288 -18.53 15.08 -6.57
#